data_ebc2eebccb7eea93e3f90728b7147481
#
_entry.id   ebc2eebccb7eea93e3f90728b7147481
#
_cell.length_a   1.000
_cell.length_b   1.000
_cell.length_c   1.000
_cell.angle_alpha   90.00
_cell.angle_beta   90.00
_cell.angle_gamma   90.00
#
_symmetry.space_group_name_H-M   'P 1'
#
loop_
_entity.id
_entity.type
_entity.pdbx_description
1 polymer ?
#
loop_
_entity_poly.entity_id
_entity_poly.type
_entity_poly.pdbx_seq_one_letter_code
_entity_poly.pdbx_strand_id
1 'polypeptide(L)'
;SSIQRVHGPRHRAHRTLRMLAAHGFTEAEVCSSLLLFRTDRFKSEDSLSGTIAGVRFLSSDVRQEEVHTDSKGHTHTTVVFLGRVYLFEFPSPFPTDLLIRQPGVFGSFGMGASGFEKVETESIDFNKELLVYAKDPLSAFEVLLPQVMERFRVLDAKYADKIGFSFSGKRLWVTVI
;
A
#
# COMPACT_ATOMS: atom_id res chain seq x y z
N SER A 1 -23.29 -51.36 15.42
CA SER A 1 -22.14 -50.52 15.77
C SER A 1 -22.16 -49.25 14.91
N SER A 2 -22.76 -48.23 15.46
CA SER A 2 -22.93 -46.92 14.76
C SER A 2 -21.76 -46.02 15.13
N ILE A 3 -20.98 -45.60 14.13
CA ILE A 3 -19.94 -44.61 14.29
C ILE A 3 -20.59 -43.23 14.08
N GLN A 4 -20.77 -42.48 15.17
CA GLN A 4 -21.14 -41.07 15.13
C GLN A 4 -19.92 -40.25 14.73
N ARG A 5 -19.99 -39.56 13.57
CA ARG A 5 -19.05 -38.51 13.20
C ARG A 5 -19.38 -37.25 14.01
N VAL A 6 -18.52 -36.89 14.93
CA VAL A 6 -18.57 -35.62 15.63
C VAL A 6 -18.09 -34.54 14.65
N HIS A 7 -19.03 -33.72 14.19
CA HIS A 7 -18.71 -32.49 13.49
C HIS A 7 -18.29 -31.44 14.52
N GLY A 8 -16.99 -31.17 14.60
CA GLY A 8 -16.48 -30.05 15.35
C GLY A 8 -16.95 -28.72 14.75
N PRO A 9 -17.19 -27.68 15.56
CA PRO A 9 -17.65 -26.39 15.07
C PRO A 9 -16.55 -25.76 14.24
N ARG A 10 -16.85 -25.53 12.96
CA ARG A 10 -16.03 -24.66 12.12
C ARG A 10 -16.14 -23.25 12.69
N HIS A 11 -15.09 -22.76 13.34
CA HIS A 11 -14.96 -21.34 13.67
C HIS A 11 -14.98 -20.54 12.36
N ARG A 12 -16.15 -20.09 11.95
CA ARG A 12 -16.29 -18.94 11.07
C ARG A 12 -15.74 -17.74 11.86
N ALA A 13 -14.55 -17.31 11.53
CA ALA A 13 -14.08 -16.00 11.94
C ALA A 13 -15.13 -14.98 11.44
N HIS A 14 -15.94 -14.46 12.35
CA HIS A 14 -16.85 -13.38 12.04
C HIS A 14 -16.00 -12.19 11.59
N ARG A 15 -15.95 -11.97 10.29
CA ARG A 15 -15.49 -10.71 9.71
C ARG A 15 -16.54 -9.65 10.07
N THR A 16 -16.43 -9.07 11.25
CA THR A 16 -17.23 -7.91 11.61
C THR A 16 -16.62 -6.71 10.94
N LEU A 17 -17.04 -6.44 9.71
CA LEU A 17 -16.73 -5.20 9.02
C LEU A 17 -17.65 -4.13 9.58
N ARG A 18 -17.19 -3.37 10.57
CA ARG A 18 -17.85 -2.12 10.96
C ARG A 18 -17.43 -1.06 9.97
N MET A 19 -18.29 -0.78 9.01
CA MET A 19 -18.12 0.34 8.10
C MET A 19 -18.62 1.60 8.82
N LEU A 20 -17.71 2.48 9.16
CA LEU A 20 -18.02 3.82 9.61
C LEU A 20 -17.63 4.79 8.50
N ALA A 21 -18.53 5.69 8.14
CA ALA A 21 -18.15 6.86 7.35
C ALA A 21 -17.06 7.59 8.13
N ALA A 22 -15.89 7.67 7.55
CA ALA A 22 -14.72 8.29 8.17
C ALA A 22 -14.37 9.58 7.42
N HIS A 23 -13.68 10.48 8.10
CA HIS A 23 -12.98 11.54 7.39
C HIS A 23 -11.90 10.93 6.51
N GLY A 24 -11.80 11.40 5.26
CA GLY A 24 -10.77 10.98 4.33
C GLY A 24 -9.36 11.34 4.83
N PHE A 25 -8.36 10.88 4.08
CA PHE A 25 -6.98 11.25 4.34
C PHE A 25 -6.74 12.73 4.06
N THR A 26 -5.84 13.32 4.83
CA THR A 26 -5.18 14.57 4.45
C THR A 26 -4.05 14.28 3.45
N GLU A 27 -3.65 15.29 2.68
CA GLU A 27 -2.51 15.15 1.78
C GLU A 27 -1.22 14.80 2.54
N ALA A 28 -0.99 15.43 3.70
CA ALA A 28 0.17 15.14 4.53
C ALA A 28 0.22 13.68 4.98
N GLU A 29 -0.92 13.09 5.33
CA GLU A 29 -1.00 11.67 5.71
C GLU A 29 -0.61 10.76 4.56
N VAL A 30 -1.18 10.92 3.38
CA VAL A 30 -0.84 10.07 2.22
C VAL A 30 0.60 10.27 1.74
N CYS A 31 1.13 11.48 1.84
CA CYS A 31 2.53 11.77 1.50
C CYS A 31 3.51 11.13 2.49
N SER A 32 3.11 10.92 3.75
CA SER A 32 3.93 10.21 4.73
C SER A 32 4.22 8.77 4.35
N SER A 33 3.41 8.18 3.48
CA SER A 33 3.64 6.85 2.93
C SER A 33 4.85 6.74 2.03
N LEU A 34 5.35 7.85 1.50
CA LEU A 34 6.36 7.91 0.44
C LEU A 34 5.95 7.24 -0.87
N LEU A 35 4.69 6.87 -1.03
CA LEU A 35 4.10 6.37 -2.28
C LEU A 35 3.47 7.49 -3.10
N LEU A 36 3.05 8.55 -2.44
CA LEU A 36 2.43 9.73 -3.06
C LEU A 36 3.17 11.01 -2.64
N PHE A 37 3.01 12.07 -3.43
CA PHE A 37 3.64 13.36 -3.22
C PHE A 37 2.64 14.47 -2.99
N ARG A 38 3.15 15.58 -2.51
CA ARG A 38 2.40 16.82 -2.49
C ARG A 38 2.18 17.32 -3.91
N THR A 39 0.94 17.74 -4.19
CA THR A 39 0.49 18.24 -5.48
C THR A 39 -0.26 19.54 -5.30
N ASP A 40 -0.62 20.21 -6.41
CA ASP A 40 -1.35 21.49 -6.35
C ASP A 40 -2.78 21.31 -5.86
N ARG A 41 -3.41 20.17 -6.18
CA ARG A 41 -4.76 19.85 -5.76
C ARG A 41 -4.84 18.43 -5.22
N PHE A 42 -5.50 18.28 -4.08
CA PHE A 42 -5.72 17.02 -3.40
C PHE A 42 -7.20 16.89 -3.01
N LYS A 43 -7.77 15.71 -3.27
CA LYS A 43 -9.12 15.35 -2.86
C LYS A 43 -9.14 13.92 -2.34
N SER A 44 -9.86 13.72 -1.23
CA SER A 44 -10.08 12.41 -0.63
C SER A 44 -11.58 12.23 -0.39
N GLU A 45 -12.16 11.16 -0.92
CA GLU A 45 -13.59 10.87 -0.89
C GLU A 45 -13.86 9.40 -0.56
N ASP A 46 -15.13 9.08 -0.33
CA ASP A 46 -15.62 7.71 -0.14
C ASP A 46 -14.81 6.89 0.87
N SER A 47 -14.62 7.50 2.04
CA SER A 47 -13.78 6.95 3.09
C SER A 47 -14.49 5.86 3.89
N LEU A 48 -13.77 4.76 4.11
CA LEU A 48 -14.22 3.62 4.90
C LEU A 48 -13.18 3.31 5.97
N SER A 49 -13.64 3.00 7.17
CA SER A 49 -12.78 2.49 8.24
C SER A 49 -13.35 1.24 8.87
N GLY A 50 -12.50 0.45 9.48
CA GLY A 50 -12.92 -0.76 10.15
C GLY A 50 -11.78 -1.52 10.78
N THR A 51 -12.04 -2.78 11.13
CA THR A 51 -11.06 -3.71 11.69
C THR A 51 -11.21 -5.07 11.02
N ILE A 52 -10.10 -5.63 10.55
CA ILE A 52 -10.02 -6.96 9.97
C ILE A 52 -8.96 -7.76 10.73
N ALA A 53 -9.34 -8.88 11.32
CA ALA A 53 -8.43 -9.76 12.07
C ALA A 53 -7.55 -9.01 13.11
N GLY A 54 -8.13 -8.04 13.83
CA GLY A 54 -7.44 -7.23 14.82
C GLY A 54 -6.60 -6.07 14.25
N VAL A 55 -6.57 -5.91 12.93
CA VAL A 55 -5.87 -4.83 12.25
C VAL A 55 -6.86 -3.74 11.88
N ARG A 56 -6.65 -2.52 12.38
CA ARG A 56 -7.46 -1.37 11.97
C ARG A 56 -7.08 -0.92 10.58
N PHE A 57 -8.07 -0.51 9.79
CA PHE A 57 -7.83 0.07 8.48
C PHE A 57 -8.66 1.31 8.23
N LEU A 58 -8.14 2.16 7.38
CA LEU A 58 -8.82 3.28 6.75
C LEU A 58 -8.55 3.21 5.25
N SER A 59 -9.56 3.44 4.43
CA SER A 59 -9.37 3.57 2.98
C SER A 59 -10.17 4.72 2.43
N SER A 60 -9.69 5.31 1.34
CA SER A 60 -10.34 6.42 0.68
C SER A 60 -9.94 6.49 -0.79
N ASP A 61 -10.84 6.97 -1.63
CA ASP A 61 -10.51 7.37 -2.98
C ASP A 61 -9.74 8.70 -2.94
N VAL A 62 -8.62 8.74 -3.63
CA VAL A 62 -7.72 9.90 -3.66
C VAL A 62 -7.49 10.35 -5.10
N ARG A 63 -7.61 11.65 -5.31
CA ARG A 63 -7.27 12.33 -6.56
C ARG A 63 -6.24 13.41 -6.30
N GLN A 64 -5.18 13.40 -7.08
CA GLN A 64 -4.13 14.41 -7.04
C GLN A 64 -3.91 14.99 -8.43
N GLU A 65 -3.74 16.30 -8.50
CA GLU A 65 -3.60 17.03 -9.73
C GLU A 65 -2.47 18.07 -9.65
N GLU A 66 -1.73 18.19 -10.75
CA GLU A 66 -0.80 19.28 -11.00
C GLU A 66 -1.45 20.31 -11.90
N VAL A 67 -1.19 21.59 -11.63
CA VAL A 67 -1.68 22.72 -12.40
C VAL A 67 -0.51 23.35 -13.14
N HIS A 68 -0.58 23.38 -14.46
CA HIS A 68 0.44 23.98 -15.31
C HIS A 68 -0.12 25.20 -16.02
N THR A 69 0.63 26.30 -16.01
CA THR A 69 0.28 27.50 -16.78
C THR A 69 1.30 27.67 -17.90
N ASP A 70 0.81 27.78 -19.14
CA ASP A 70 1.66 28.02 -20.30
C ASP A 70 2.13 29.49 -20.39
N SER A 71 3.01 29.79 -21.34
CA SER A 71 3.54 31.15 -21.57
C SER A 71 2.48 32.16 -21.99
N LYS A 72 1.30 31.71 -22.41
CA LYS A 72 0.16 32.52 -22.80
C LYS A 72 -0.86 32.74 -21.68
N GLY A 73 -0.59 32.19 -20.50
CA GLY A 73 -1.48 32.28 -19.34
C GLY A 73 -2.62 31.26 -19.31
N HIS A 74 -2.64 30.28 -20.21
CA HIS A 74 -3.62 29.20 -20.17
C HIS A 74 -3.24 28.18 -19.12
N THR A 75 -4.22 27.75 -18.31
CA THR A 75 -4.04 26.79 -17.24
C THR A 75 -4.50 25.40 -17.69
N HIS A 76 -3.63 24.41 -17.51
CA HIS A 76 -3.90 23.00 -17.76
C HIS A 76 -3.77 22.22 -16.47
N THR A 77 -4.70 21.31 -16.21
CA THR A 77 -4.67 20.43 -15.05
C THR A 77 -4.38 19.00 -15.49
N THR A 78 -3.38 18.37 -14.88
CA THR A 78 -3.00 16.97 -15.13
C THR A 78 -3.27 16.14 -13.90
N VAL A 79 -4.03 15.06 -14.05
CA VAL A 79 -4.22 14.06 -12.99
C VAL A 79 -2.95 13.24 -12.87
N VAL A 80 -2.29 13.30 -11.71
CA VAL A 80 -1.06 12.53 -11.44
C VAL A 80 -1.31 11.27 -10.62
N PHE A 81 -2.39 11.26 -9.85
CA PHE A 81 -2.88 10.08 -9.16
C PHE A 81 -4.41 10.08 -9.12
N LEU A 82 -4.98 8.95 -9.44
CA LEU A 82 -6.41 8.67 -9.27
C LEU A 82 -6.57 7.21 -8.89
N GLY A 83 -6.87 6.95 -7.63
CA GLY A 83 -6.94 5.59 -7.14
C GLY A 83 -7.38 5.51 -5.70
N ARG A 84 -7.31 4.30 -5.14
CA ARG A 84 -7.67 4.04 -3.76
C ARG A 84 -6.44 3.87 -2.90
N VAL A 85 -6.45 4.52 -1.74
CA VAL A 85 -5.41 4.44 -0.73
C VAL A 85 -5.95 3.69 0.49
N TYR A 86 -5.16 2.75 1.01
CA TYR A 86 -5.43 2.00 2.22
C TYR A 86 -4.34 2.25 3.25
N LEU A 87 -4.73 2.44 4.49
CA LEU A 87 -3.84 2.44 5.64
C LEU A 87 -4.27 1.32 6.58
N PHE A 88 -3.33 0.43 6.90
CA PHE A 88 -3.50 -0.60 7.92
C PHE A 88 -2.60 -0.30 9.10
N GLU A 89 -3.15 -0.37 10.32
CA GLU A 89 -2.41 -0.18 11.56
C GLU A 89 -2.31 -1.50 12.32
N PHE A 90 -1.07 -2.00 12.42
CA PHE A 90 -0.75 -3.26 13.07
C PHE A 90 -0.43 -3.07 14.56
N PRO A 91 -0.60 -4.12 15.40
CA PRO A 91 -0.30 -4.02 16.83
C PRO A 91 1.19 -3.91 17.14
N SER A 92 2.07 -4.42 16.27
CA SER A 92 3.51 -4.41 16.45
C SER A 92 4.22 -3.76 15.28
N PRO A 93 5.38 -3.10 15.50
CA PRO A 93 6.12 -2.48 14.43
C PRO A 93 6.74 -3.52 13.48
N PHE A 94 6.89 -3.14 12.22
CA PHE A 94 7.65 -3.91 11.24
C PHE A 94 9.16 -3.79 11.54
N PRO A 95 9.97 -4.80 11.16
CA PRO A 95 11.42 -4.80 11.42
C PRO A 95 12.17 -3.62 10.81
N THR A 96 11.70 -3.12 9.68
CA THR A 96 12.26 -1.96 8.99
C THR A 96 11.20 -1.28 8.15
N ASP A 97 11.46 -0.04 7.74
CA ASP A 97 10.65 0.63 6.72
C ASP A 97 10.97 0.04 5.33
N LEU A 98 9.93 -0.22 4.56
CA LEU A 98 9.99 -0.83 3.22
C LEU A 98 9.13 -0.06 2.23
N LEU A 99 9.64 0.05 1.00
CA LEU A 99 8.87 0.49 -0.16
C LEU A 99 8.90 -0.62 -1.21
N ILE A 100 7.72 -1.06 -1.64
CA ILE A 100 7.57 -2.09 -2.67
C ILE A 100 6.65 -1.55 -3.76
N ARG A 101 7.14 -1.56 -4.99
CA ARG A 101 6.40 -1.01 -6.12
C ARG A 101 6.90 -1.57 -7.44
N GLN A 102 6.12 -1.32 -8.48
CA GLN A 102 6.50 -1.66 -9.83
C GLN A 102 7.53 -0.71 -10.43
N PRO A 103 8.39 -1.20 -11.32
CA PRO A 103 9.24 -0.36 -12.13
C PRO A 103 8.41 0.63 -12.97
N GLY A 104 8.73 1.92 -12.87
CA GLY A 104 8.18 2.97 -13.74
C GLY A 104 6.77 3.47 -13.44
N VAL A 105 6.00 2.83 -12.55
CA VAL A 105 4.61 3.25 -12.25
C VAL A 105 4.56 4.58 -11.50
N PHE A 106 5.51 4.83 -10.63
CA PHE A 106 5.58 6.04 -9.82
C PHE A 106 6.80 6.93 -10.17
N GLY A 107 7.26 6.90 -11.41
CA GLY A 107 8.43 7.65 -11.86
C GLY A 107 9.73 7.19 -11.20
N SER A 108 10.75 8.04 -11.24
CA SER A 108 12.06 7.81 -10.57
C SER A 108 11.99 7.86 -9.03
N PHE A 109 10.81 7.69 -8.50
CA PHE A 109 10.46 7.79 -7.11
C PHE A 109 10.98 6.62 -6.29
N GLY A 110 11.61 6.91 -5.19
CA GLY A 110 12.27 5.94 -4.32
C GLY A 110 13.79 5.88 -4.50
N MET A 111 14.33 6.34 -5.63
CA MET A 111 15.77 6.51 -5.78
C MET A 111 16.32 7.64 -4.90
N GLY A 112 15.46 8.46 -4.31
CA GLY A 112 15.83 9.59 -3.49
C GLY A 112 15.22 9.62 -2.09
N ALA A 113 14.50 8.58 -1.65
CA ALA A 113 14.05 8.51 -0.27
C ALA A 113 15.29 8.33 0.62
N SER A 114 15.63 9.38 1.37
CA SER A 114 16.83 9.40 2.22
C SER A 114 16.85 8.20 3.16
N GLY A 115 17.94 7.45 3.13
CA GLY A 115 18.15 6.28 3.98
C GLY A 115 17.57 4.96 3.47
N PHE A 116 16.97 4.93 2.30
CA PHE A 116 16.51 3.68 1.67
C PHE A 116 17.56 3.14 0.70
N GLU A 117 17.74 1.83 0.74
CA GLU A 117 18.64 1.08 -0.16
C GLU A 117 17.84 0.01 -0.90
N LYS A 118 18.21 -0.26 -2.14
CA LYS A 118 17.58 -1.31 -2.95
C LYS A 118 17.87 -2.68 -2.34
N VAL A 119 16.82 -3.50 -2.24
CA VAL A 119 16.91 -4.89 -1.77
C VAL A 119 16.69 -5.83 -2.94
N GLU A 120 17.65 -6.74 -3.16
CA GLU A 120 17.50 -7.84 -4.09
C GLU A 120 17.23 -9.13 -3.32
N THR A 121 16.17 -9.82 -3.69
CA THR A 121 15.77 -11.10 -3.09
C THR A 121 16.39 -12.26 -3.87
N GLU A 122 16.29 -13.47 -3.32
CA GLU A 122 16.70 -14.68 -4.05
C GLU A 122 15.73 -15.07 -5.18
N SER A 123 14.55 -14.48 -5.20
CA SER A 123 13.55 -14.72 -6.25
C SER A 123 13.80 -13.81 -7.45
N ILE A 124 14.31 -14.36 -8.52
CA ILE A 124 14.58 -13.64 -9.77
C ILE A 124 13.29 -13.06 -10.34
N ASP A 125 12.19 -13.80 -10.28
CA ASP A 125 10.89 -13.35 -10.81
C ASP A 125 10.32 -12.21 -9.99
N PHE A 126 10.41 -12.29 -8.67
CA PHE A 126 9.99 -11.20 -7.80
C PHE A 126 10.79 -9.91 -8.08
N ASN A 127 12.11 -10.01 -8.20
CA ASN A 127 12.98 -8.87 -8.48
C ASN A 127 12.73 -8.20 -9.85
N LYS A 128 12.20 -8.95 -10.81
CA LYS A 128 11.81 -8.41 -12.12
C LYS A 128 10.47 -7.67 -12.08
N GLU A 129 9.56 -8.17 -11.28
CA GLU A 129 8.19 -7.66 -11.22
C GLU A 129 8.06 -6.49 -10.24
N LEU A 130 8.80 -6.53 -9.13
CA LEU A 130 8.68 -5.56 -8.03
C LEU A 130 10.04 -5.03 -7.60
N LEU A 131 10.11 -3.71 -7.38
CA LEU A 131 11.24 -3.04 -6.78
C LEU A 131 11.03 -2.92 -5.27
N VAL A 132 12.04 -3.29 -4.50
CA VAL A 132 12.06 -3.18 -3.04
C VAL A 132 13.17 -2.25 -2.60
N TYR A 133 12.81 -1.32 -1.72
CA TYR A 133 13.75 -0.44 -1.01
C TYR A 133 13.49 -0.54 0.48
N ALA A 134 14.54 -0.56 1.29
CA ALA A 134 14.45 -0.65 2.74
C ALA A 134 15.43 0.29 3.43
N LYS A 135 15.08 0.76 4.62
CA LYS A 135 16.02 1.48 5.49
C LYS A 135 17.09 0.55 6.05
N ASP A 136 16.70 -0.68 6.40
CA ASP A 136 17.61 -1.76 6.78
C ASP A 136 17.39 -2.96 5.87
N PRO A 137 18.26 -3.16 4.85
CA PRO A 137 18.12 -4.25 3.89
C PRO A 137 18.13 -5.64 4.51
N LEU A 138 18.91 -5.87 5.57
CA LEU A 138 18.93 -7.17 6.25
C LEU A 138 17.63 -7.48 6.96
N SER A 139 17.06 -6.51 7.67
CA SER A 139 15.77 -6.66 8.34
C SER A 139 14.60 -6.80 7.36
N ALA A 140 14.76 -6.36 6.11
CA ALA A 140 13.76 -6.55 5.08
C ALA A 140 13.42 -8.02 4.84
N PHE A 141 14.38 -8.93 4.98
CA PHE A 141 14.17 -10.36 4.79
C PHE A 141 13.32 -11.01 5.89
N GLU A 142 13.13 -10.36 7.02
CA GLU A 142 12.16 -10.79 8.04
C GLU A 142 10.71 -10.56 7.59
N VAL A 143 10.48 -9.63 6.68
CA VAL A 143 9.17 -9.35 6.07
C VAL A 143 9.02 -10.12 4.76
N LEU A 144 10.06 -10.15 3.94
CA LEU A 144 10.05 -10.73 2.58
C LEU A 144 10.23 -12.25 2.60
N LEU A 145 9.39 -12.92 3.36
CA LEU A 145 9.33 -14.38 3.36
C LEU A 145 8.75 -14.88 2.02
N PRO A 146 9.11 -16.09 1.55
CA PRO A 146 8.65 -16.60 0.27
C PRO A 146 7.14 -16.54 0.07
N GLN A 147 6.37 -16.90 1.09
CA GLN A 147 4.89 -16.84 1.04
C GLN A 147 4.35 -15.41 0.99
N VAL A 148 5.05 -14.45 1.58
CA VAL A 148 4.68 -13.02 1.54
C VAL A 148 4.99 -12.45 0.16
N MET A 149 6.16 -12.74 -0.39
CA MET A 149 6.54 -12.32 -1.75
C MET A 149 5.55 -12.84 -2.79
N GLU A 150 5.13 -14.09 -2.68
CA GLU A 150 4.15 -14.66 -3.60
C GLU A 150 2.78 -13.95 -3.50
N ARG A 151 2.36 -13.55 -2.30
CA ARG A 151 1.13 -12.75 -2.12
C ARG A 151 1.23 -11.37 -2.76
N PHE A 152 2.39 -10.71 -2.68
CA PHE A 152 2.60 -9.44 -3.37
C PHE A 152 2.53 -9.61 -4.89
N ARG A 153 3.12 -10.67 -5.45
CA ARG A 153 3.04 -10.98 -6.87
C ARG A 153 1.59 -11.21 -7.33
N VAL A 154 0.82 -11.96 -6.56
CA VAL A 154 -0.61 -12.22 -6.84
C VAL A 154 -1.42 -10.93 -6.83
N LEU A 155 -1.22 -10.07 -5.84
CA LEU A 155 -1.90 -8.77 -5.75
C LEU A 155 -1.49 -7.84 -6.89
N ASP A 156 -0.21 -7.80 -7.22
CA ASP A 156 0.32 -7.00 -8.30
C ASP A 156 -0.32 -7.38 -9.65
N ALA A 157 -0.32 -8.66 -9.97
CA ALA A 157 -0.98 -9.18 -11.17
C ALA A 157 -2.49 -8.90 -11.20
N LYS A 158 -3.17 -9.02 -10.04
CA LYS A 158 -4.61 -8.74 -9.93
C LYS A 158 -4.97 -7.29 -10.24
N TYR A 159 -4.13 -6.35 -9.84
CA TYR A 159 -4.35 -4.92 -10.06
C TYR A 159 -3.59 -4.37 -11.28
N ALA A 160 -3.23 -5.25 -12.21
CA ALA A 160 -2.59 -4.92 -13.49
C ALA A 160 -1.37 -4.01 -13.31
N ASP A 161 -0.53 -4.36 -12.34
CA ASP A 161 0.73 -3.69 -12.09
C ASP A 161 0.61 -2.23 -11.60
N LYS A 162 -0.46 -1.92 -10.91
CA LYS A 162 -0.77 -0.57 -10.43
C LYS A 162 -0.92 -0.49 -8.91
N ILE A 163 -0.18 -1.32 -8.20
CA ILE A 163 -0.22 -1.39 -6.75
C ILE A 163 1.14 -1.02 -6.14
N GLY A 164 1.10 -0.27 -5.05
CA GLY A 164 2.29 0.06 -4.27
C GLY A 164 2.09 -0.24 -2.80
N PHE A 165 3.16 -0.60 -2.10
CA PHE A 165 3.17 -0.91 -0.67
C PHE A 165 4.24 -0.10 0.04
N SER A 166 3.91 0.40 1.23
CA SER A 166 4.86 1.08 2.12
C SER A 166 4.65 0.64 3.55
N PHE A 167 5.72 0.15 4.16
CA PHE A 167 5.77 -0.25 5.56
C PHE A 167 6.55 0.79 6.34
N SER A 168 5.97 1.35 7.39
CA SER A 168 6.63 2.32 8.25
C SER A 168 6.09 2.23 9.68
N GLY A 169 6.96 1.91 10.64
CA GLY A 169 6.56 1.70 12.02
C GLY A 169 5.53 0.56 12.12
N LYS A 170 4.33 0.87 12.59
CA LYS A 170 3.20 -0.07 12.69
C LYS A 170 2.23 0.02 11.50
N ARG A 171 2.56 0.80 10.48
CA ARG A 171 1.65 1.15 9.37
C ARG A 171 2.06 0.47 8.09
N LEU A 172 1.05 -0.05 7.39
CA LEU A 172 1.14 -0.49 6.01
C LEU A 172 0.23 0.38 5.17
N TRP A 173 0.81 1.11 4.24
CA TRP A 173 0.10 1.83 3.21
C TRP A 173 0.04 1.01 1.92
N VAL A 174 -1.12 1.02 1.28
CA VAL A 174 -1.32 0.39 -0.02
C VAL A 174 -2.01 1.39 -0.94
N THR A 175 -1.45 1.56 -2.13
CA THR A 175 -2.06 2.38 -3.19
C THR A 175 -2.43 1.52 -4.38
N VAL A 176 -3.60 1.74 -4.92
CA VAL A 176 -4.11 1.07 -6.12
C VAL A 176 -4.63 2.14 -7.08
N ILE A 177 -4.08 2.16 -8.29
CA ILE A 177 -4.48 3.10 -9.34
C ILE A 177 -5.62 2.50 -10.18
#